data_4fe6aac1907ff39b65677b9eaa2e452c
#
_entry.id   4fe6aac1907ff39b65677b9eaa2e452c
#
_cell.length_a   1.000
_cell.length_b   1.000
_cell.length_c   1.000
_cell.angle_alpha   90.00
_cell.angle_beta   90.00
_cell.angle_gamma   90.00
#
_symmetry.space_group_name_H-M   'P 1'
#
loop_
_entity.id
_entity.type
_entity.pdbx_description
1 polymer ?
#
loop_
_entity_poly.entity_id
_entity_poly.type
_entity_poly.pdbx_seq_one_letter_code
_entity_poly.pdbx_strand_id
1 'polypeptide(L)'
;MVTAASALIDQPQDAGDMAAAVAQAQQCLIDFTDAFNRHDLAGMDACLHFPHQMWSGATLLTWPHAGSHPADFFTQLCVTGWTHTRYESIEVALASAQKVHCVVDYSRCGAEGQVLSRHQNLWMLVQREGRWGIVLRSY
;
A
#
# COMPACT_ATOMS: atom_id res chain seq x y z
N MET A 1 9.18 -11.75 22.26
CA MET A 1 9.99 -11.86 21.03
C MET A 1 9.47 -13.01 20.19
N VAL A 2 9.25 -12.79 18.91
CA VAL A 2 8.84 -13.84 17.99
C VAL A 2 10.08 -14.60 17.52
N THR A 3 10.11 -15.91 17.70
CA THR A 3 11.19 -16.75 17.18
C THR A 3 10.95 -17.08 15.71
N ALA A 4 12.00 -17.48 14.98
CA ALA A 4 11.84 -17.92 13.60
C ALA A 4 10.88 -19.11 13.48
N ALA A 5 10.93 -20.05 14.43
CA ALA A 5 10.05 -21.22 14.45
C ALA A 5 8.60 -20.81 14.67
N SER A 6 8.32 -19.93 15.64
CA SER A 6 6.95 -19.50 15.92
C SER A 6 6.37 -18.63 14.80
N ALA A 7 7.21 -17.89 14.08
CA ALA A 7 6.78 -17.12 12.93
C ALA A 7 6.34 -17.99 11.74
N LEU A 8 6.83 -19.23 11.66
CA LEU A 8 6.44 -20.18 10.63
C LEU A 8 5.13 -20.94 10.95
N ILE A 9 4.61 -20.79 12.15
CA ILE A 9 3.36 -21.44 12.55
C ILE A 9 2.21 -20.49 12.28
N ASP A 10 1.28 -20.91 11.42
CA ASP A 10 0.08 -20.13 11.13
C ASP A 10 -0.73 -19.91 12.40
N GLN A 11 -1.16 -18.67 12.59
CA GLN A 11 -1.99 -18.31 13.73
C GLN A 11 -3.47 -18.39 13.35
N PRO A 12 -4.36 -18.84 14.26
CA PRO A 12 -5.79 -18.81 14.01
C PRO A 12 -6.26 -17.35 13.88
N GLN A 13 -7.26 -17.14 13.02
CA GLN A 13 -7.85 -15.81 12.86
C GLN A 13 -8.77 -15.49 14.03
N ASP A 14 -8.70 -14.26 14.51
CA ASP A 14 -9.63 -13.71 15.49
C ASP A 14 -10.64 -12.80 14.77
N ALA A 15 -11.87 -13.27 14.63
CA ALA A 15 -12.92 -12.54 13.93
C ALA A 15 -13.30 -11.22 14.63
N GLY A 16 -13.13 -11.12 15.94
CA GLY A 16 -13.44 -9.90 16.69
C GLY A 16 -12.52 -8.74 16.35
N ASP A 17 -11.22 -9.03 16.20
CA ASP A 17 -10.22 -8.02 15.87
C ASP A 17 -10.09 -7.79 14.36
N MET A 18 -10.56 -8.73 13.57
CA MET A 18 -10.40 -8.70 12.13
C MET A 18 -11.14 -7.52 11.49
N ALA A 19 -12.36 -7.20 11.93
CA ALA A 19 -13.13 -6.08 11.39
C ALA A 19 -12.43 -4.74 11.65
N ALA A 20 -11.88 -4.55 12.84
CA ALA A 20 -11.11 -3.36 13.19
C ALA A 20 -9.82 -3.27 12.35
N ALA A 21 -9.13 -4.39 12.17
CA ALA A 21 -7.93 -4.47 11.36
C ALA A 21 -8.22 -4.08 9.91
N VAL A 22 -9.29 -4.59 9.32
CA VAL A 22 -9.70 -4.24 7.95
C VAL A 22 -9.98 -2.75 7.83
N ALA A 23 -10.73 -2.16 8.76
CA ALA A 23 -11.06 -0.74 8.72
C ALA A 23 -9.79 0.13 8.81
N GLN A 24 -8.87 -0.21 9.69
CA GLN A 24 -7.62 0.54 9.88
C GLN A 24 -6.68 0.38 8.69
N ALA A 25 -6.58 -0.82 8.12
CA ALA A 25 -5.78 -1.07 6.93
C ALA A 25 -6.33 -0.31 5.71
N GLN A 26 -7.64 -0.30 5.51
CA GLN A 26 -8.28 0.48 4.45
C GLN A 26 -8.03 1.97 4.62
N GLN A 27 -8.08 2.48 5.85
CA GLN A 27 -7.75 3.88 6.11
C GLN A 27 -6.30 4.21 5.75
N CYS A 28 -5.37 3.30 6.03
CA CYS A 28 -3.97 3.45 5.63
C CYS A 28 -3.82 3.57 4.11
N LEU A 29 -4.57 2.76 3.34
CA LEU A 29 -4.59 2.86 1.88
C LEU A 29 -5.11 4.22 1.41
N ILE A 30 -6.19 4.70 2.01
CA ILE A 30 -6.76 6.01 1.70
C ILE A 30 -5.76 7.12 1.99
N ASP A 31 -5.14 7.09 3.16
CA ASP A 31 -4.14 8.08 3.57
C ASP A 31 -2.94 8.09 2.61
N PHE A 32 -2.49 6.92 2.16
CA PHE A 32 -1.42 6.80 1.19
C PHE A 32 -1.79 7.49 -0.14
N THR A 33 -2.97 7.21 -0.67
CA THR A 33 -3.40 7.80 -1.94
C THR A 33 -3.69 9.30 -1.81
N ASP A 34 -4.18 9.75 -0.68
CA ASP A 34 -4.33 11.19 -0.42
C ASP A 34 -2.98 11.90 -0.43
N ALA A 35 -1.96 11.32 0.23
CA ALA A 35 -0.60 11.84 0.19
C ALA A 35 -0.01 11.79 -1.23
N PHE A 36 -0.24 10.70 -1.95
CA PHE A 36 0.18 10.55 -3.34
C PHE A 36 -0.41 11.67 -4.22
N ASN A 37 -1.70 11.93 -4.09
CA ASN A 37 -2.39 12.96 -4.87
C ASN A 37 -1.95 14.38 -4.51
N ARG A 38 -1.40 14.59 -3.31
CA ARG A 38 -0.81 15.87 -2.90
C ARG A 38 0.67 16.00 -3.25
N HIS A 39 1.26 15.00 -3.90
CA HIS A 39 2.71 14.96 -4.16
C HIS A 39 3.53 14.97 -2.85
N ASP A 40 3.00 14.38 -1.80
CA ASP A 40 3.62 14.38 -0.48
C ASP A 40 4.39 13.07 -0.26
N LEU A 41 5.67 13.04 -0.66
CA LEU A 41 6.51 11.85 -0.51
C LEU A 41 6.69 11.44 0.94
N ALA A 42 6.86 12.40 1.85
CA ALA A 42 6.98 12.10 3.27
C ALA A 42 5.69 11.51 3.85
N GLY A 43 4.53 12.03 3.41
CA GLY A 43 3.23 11.50 3.80
C GLY A 43 3.00 10.09 3.28
N MET A 44 3.46 9.79 2.06
CA MET A 44 3.43 8.43 1.51
C MET A 44 4.30 7.49 2.36
N ASP A 45 5.52 7.90 2.68
CA ASP A 45 6.43 7.10 3.49
C ASP A 45 5.86 6.80 4.89
N ALA A 46 5.09 7.74 5.45
CA ALA A 46 4.43 7.55 6.73
C ALA A 46 3.38 6.43 6.70
N CYS A 47 2.86 6.08 5.53
CA CYS A 47 1.93 4.97 5.33
C CYS A 47 2.62 3.65 5.01
N LEU A 48 3.95 3.62 4.96
CA LEU A 48 4.74 2.43 4.64
C LEU A 48 5.43 1.90 5.89
N HIS A 49 5.70 0.61 5.89
CA HIS A 49 6.70 0.00 6.76
C HIS A 49 7.95 -0.31 5.95
N PHE A 50 9.10 -0.12 6.56
CA PHE A 50 10.39 -0.40 5.95
C PHE A 50 11.08 -1.58 6.64
N PRO A 51 11.84 -2.42 5.94
CA PRO A 51 12.06 -2.38 4.49
C PRO A 51 10.74 -2.61 3.74
N HIS A 52 10.50 -1.82 2.69
CA HIS A 52 9.31 -1.93 1.85
C HIS A 52 9.68 -2.64 0.56
N GLN A 53 8.87 -3.60 0.14
CA GLN A 53 9.12 -4.41 -1.05
C GLN A 53 8.05 -4.17 -2.11
N MET A 54 8.49 -4.14 -3.36
CA MET A 54 7.61 -4.05 -4.53
C MET A 54 8.02 -5.09 -5.55
N TRP A 55 7.03 -5.86 -6.00
CA TRP A 55 7.20 -6.72 -7.16
C TRP A 55 6.63 -5.99 -8.38
N SER A 56 7.50 -5.62 -9.32
CA SER A 56 7.09 -5.06 -10.61
C SER A 56 7.33 -6.14 -11.67
N GLY A 57 6.26 -6.80 -12.07
CA GLY A 57 6.39 -8.03 -12.84
C GLY A 57 7.22 -9.06 -12.07
N ALA A 58 8.31 -9.50 -12.65
CA ALA A 58 9.23 -10.46 -12.03
C ALA A 58 10.42 -9.81 -11.32
N THR A 59 10.44 -8.48 -11.21
CA THR A 59 11.54 -7.73 -10.60
C THR A 59 11.16 -7.30 -9.19
N LEU A 60 11.99 -7.68 -8.22
CA LEU A 60 11.86 -7.26 -6.83
C LEU A 60 12.64 -5.98 -6.59
N LEU A 61 11.93 -4.95 -6.10
CA LEU A 61 12.51 -3.71 -5.61
C LEU A 61 12.39 -3.67 -4.09
N THR A 62 13.44 -3.28 -3.41
CA THR A 62 13.44 -3.13 -1.96
C THR A 62 13.87 -1.73 -1.57
N TRP A 63 13.05 -1.05 -0.78
CA TRP A 63 13.37 0.24 -0.18
C TRP A 63 13.69 0.01 1.29
N PRO A 64 14.95 0.23 1.71
CA PRO A 64 15.35 -0.11 3.07
C PRO A 64 14.83 0.87 4.13
N HIS A 65 14.57 2.12 3.74
CA HIS A 65 14.17 3.18 4.68
C HIS A 65 13.37 4.27 3.96
N ALA A 66 12.75 5.17 4.71
CA ALA A 66 12.07 6.35 4.18
C ALA A 66 13.04 7.20 3.34
N GLY A 67 12.50 7.93 2.36
CA GLY A 67 13.28 8.73 1.43
C GLY A 67 13.81 7.96 0.23
N SER A 68 13.37 6.73 0.02
CA SER A 68 13.81 5.91 -1.13
C SER A 68 13.12 6.29 -2.45
N HIS A 69 12.03 7.03 -2.41
CA HIS A 69 11.38 7.52 -3.63
C HIS A 69 12.32 8.47 -4.37
N PRO A 70 12.45 8.34 -5.71
CA PRO A 70 13.18 9.33 -6.49
C PRO A 70 12.59 10.73 -6.31
N ALA A 71 13.43 11.73 -6.17
CA ALA A 71 12.99 13.12 -5.94
C ALA A 71 12.15 13.68 -7.10
N ASP A 72 12.37 13.17 -8.33
CA ASP A 72 11.65 13.58 -9.52
C ASP A 72 10.46 12.69 -9.87
N PHE A 73 10.03 11.81 -8.95
CA PHE A 73 8.97 10.83 -9.22
C PHE A 73 7.70 11.50 -9.74
N PHE A 74 7.20 12.52 -9.03
CA PHE A 74 5.97 13.19 -9.45
C PHE A 74 6.17 14.03 -10.72
N THR A 75 7.34 14.61 -10.91
CA THR A 75 7.67 15.32 -12.16
C THR A 75 7.55 14.36 -13.35
N GLN A 76 8.11 13.17 -13.24
CA GLN A 76 8.03 12.15 -14.29
C GLN A 76 6.60 11.65 -14.49
N LEU A 77 5.86 11.45 -13.41
CA LEU A 77 4.47 11.00 -13.50
C LEU A 77 3.58 12.05 -14.17
N CYS A 78 3.77 13.31 -13.87
CA CYS A 78 3.00 14.42 -14.47
C CYS A 78 3.22 14.55 -15.98
N VAL A 79 4.39 14.15 -16.50
CA VAL A 79 4.67 14.13 -17.95
C VAL A 79 3.68 13.22 -18.69
N THR A 80 3.15 12.19 -18.05
CA THR A 80 2.15 11.28 -18.64
C THR A 80 0.76 11.89 -18.77
N GLY A 81 0.54 13.10 -18.24
CA GLY A 81 -0.77 13.75 -18.14
C GLY A 81 -1.49 13.47 -16.82
N TRP A 82 -0.89 12.68 -15.93
CA TRP A 82 -1.48 12.35 -14.64
C TRP A 82 -1.65 13.61 -13.77
N THR A 83 -2.81 13.70 -13.12
CA THR A 83 -3.11 14.72 -12.11
C THR A 83 -3.50 14.12 -10.78
N HIS A 84 -4.19 12.98 -10.81
CA HIS A 84 -4.61 12.30 -9.58
C HIS A 84 -4.86 10.81 -9.83
N THR A 85 -4.84 10.06 -8.75
CA THR A 85 -5.17 8.63 -8.71
C THR A 85 -6.47 8.44 -7.94
N ARG A 86 -7.30 7.54 -8.42
CA ARG A 86 -8.60 7.23 -7.82
C ARG A 86 -8.73 5.73 -7.63
N TYR A 87 -9.15 5.29 -6.43
CA TYR A 87 -9.53 3.90 -6.24
C TYR A 87 -10.86 3.61 -6.96
N GLU A 88 -10.87 2.52 -7.71
CA GLU A 88 -12.11 1.96 -8.27
C GLU A 88 -12.70 0.92 -7.33
N SER A 89 -11.86 0.07 -6.72
CA SER A 89 -12.28 -0.88 -5.69
C SER A 89 -11.12 -1.27 -4.80
N ILE A 90 -11.44 -1.63 -3.57
CA ILE A 90 -10.51 -2.23 -2.61
C ILE A 90 -11.19 -3.48 -2.07
N GLU A 91 -10.64 -4.65 -2.41
CA GLU A 91 -11.16 -5.94 -1.95
C GLU A 91 -10.19 -6.57 -0.98
N VAL A 92 -10.70 -7.01 0.19
CA VAL A 92 -9.91 -7.75 1.15
C VAL A 92 -9.82 -9.20 0.70
N ALA A 93 -8.61 -9.65 0.38
CA ALA A 93 -8.35 -11.02 -0.04
C ALA A 93 -8.05 -11.93 1.15
N LEU A 94 -7.40 -11.40 2.19
CA LEU A 94 -7.04 -12.14 3.40
C LEU A 94 -6.90 -11.15 4.55
N ALA A 95 -7.40 -11.51 5.72
CA ALA A 95 -7.30 -10.64 6.89
C ALA A 95 -7.09 -11.44 8.16
N SER A 96 -6.35 -10.83 9.08
CA SER A 96 -6.21 -11.25 10.47
C SER A 96 -6.15 -10.00 11.34
N ALA A 97 -6.02 -10.15 12.66
CA ALA A 97 -5.93 -9.01 13.56
C ALA A 97 -4.71 -8.09 13.27
N GLN A 98 -3.68 -8.60 12.61
CA GLN A 98 -2.41 -7.89 12.43
C GLN A 98 -1.98 -7.73 10.98
N LYS A 99 -2.70 -8.35 10.04
CA LYS A 99 -2.30 -8.36 8.63
C LYS A 99 -3.52 -8.37 7.73
N VAL A 100 -3.51 -7.53 6.71
CA VAL A 100 -4.59 -7.44 5.72
C VAL A 100 -3.96 -7.39 4.32
N HIS A 101 -4.43 -8.27 3.46
CA HIS A 101 -4.08 -8.26 2.04
C HIS A 101 -5.27 -7.69 1.26
N CYS A 102 -5.01 -6.67 0.45
CA CYS A 102 -6.02 -6.04 -0.38
C CYS A 102 -5.67 -6.16 -1.85
N VAL A 103 -6.66 -6.54 -2.65
CA VAL A 103 -6.61 -6.36 -4.11
C VAL A 103 -7.16 -4.99 -4.40
N VAL A 104 -6.36 -4.13 -5.00
CA VAL A 104 -6.67 -2.73 -5.25
C VAL A 104 -6.75 -2.51 -6.74
N ASP A 105 -7.89 -1.98 -7.18
CA ASP A 105 -8.11 -1.55 -8.57
C ASP A 105 -8.16 -0.02 -8.54
N TYR A 106 -7.25 0.63 -9.28
CA TYR A 106 -7.20 2.08 -9.31
C TYR A 106 -6.95 2.60 -10.71
N SER A 107 -7.36 3.86 -10.93
CA SER A 107 -7.16 4.57 -12.17
C SER A 107 -6.21 5.75 -11.96
N ARG A 108 -5.32 5.95 -12.91
CA ARG A 108 -4.58 7.20 -13.05
C ARG A 108 -5.38 8.10 -13.98
N CYS A 109 -5.66 9.30 -13.52
CA CYS A 109 -6.58 10.23 -14.19
C CYS A 109 -5.87 11.52 -14.58
N GLY A 110 -6.36 12.14 -15.64
CA GLY A 110 -5.91 13.44 -16.12
C GLY A 110 -6.74 14.58 -15.55
N ALA A 111 -6.41 15.82 -15.98
CA ALA A 111 -6.97 17.06 -15.45
C ALA A 111 -8.49 17.18 -15.63
N GLU A 112 -9.06 16.52 -16.63
CA GLU A 112 -10.51 16.53 -16.91
C GLU A 112 -11.21 15.29 -16.33
N GLY A 113 -10.53 14.53 -15.48
CA GLY A 113 -11.04 13.31 -14.88
C GLY A 113 -11.01 12.09 -15.78
N GLN A 114 -10.45 12.19 -17.00
CA GLN A 114 -10.34 11.09 -17.92
C GLN A 114 -9.38 10.02 -17.38
N VAL A 115 -9.71 8.76 -17.60
CA VAL A 115 -8.83 7.64 -17.22
C VAL A 115 -7.70 7.50 -18.24
N LEU A 116 -6.47 7.66 -17.75
CA LEU A 116 -5.27 7.47 -18.56
C LEU A 116 -4.84 6.00 -18.57
N SER A 117 -4.94 5.34 -17.42
CA SER A 117 -4.61 3.92 -17.27
C SER A 117 -5.31 3.33 -16.05
N ARG A 118 -5.56 2.02 -16.09
CA ARG A 118 -6.08 1.26 -14.94
C ARG A 118 -5.05 0.24 -14.50
N HIS A 119 -5.03 0.00 -13.19
CA HIS A 119 -4.06 -0.87 -12.54
C HIS A 119 -4.75 -1.74 -11.50
N GLN A 120 -4.35 -3.00 -11.42
CA GLN A 120 -4.79 -3.91 -10.36
C GLN A 120 -3.56 -4.43 -9.64
N ASN A 121 -3.51 -4.22 -8.35
CA ASN A 121 -2.35 -4.57 -7.53
C ASN A 121 -2.79 -5.32 -6.28
N LEU A 122 -1.89 -6.13 -5.74
CA LEU A 122 -2.02 -6.69 -4.40
C LEU A 122 -1.15 -5.89 -3.44
N TRP A 123 -1.76 -5.38 -2.36
CA TRP A 123 -1.05 -4.64 -1.33
C TRP A 123 -1.20 -5.36 0.00
N MET A 124 -0.08 -5.56 0.68
CA MET A 124 -0.05 -6.21 1.98
C MET A 124 0.25 -5.18 3.06
N LEU A 125 -0.67 -5.09 4.04
CA LEU A 125 -0.55 -4.18 5.17
C LEU A 125 -0.39 -4.97 6.45
N VAL A 126 0.44 -4.48 7.35
CA VAL A 126 0.63 -5.08 8.67
C VAL A 126 0.59 -4.03 9.76
N GLN A 127 0.15 -4.44 10.94
CA GLN A 127 0.29 -3.67 12.15
C GLN A 127 1.59 -4.07 12.85
N ARG A 128 2.49 -3.12 12.98
CA ARG A 128 3.76 -3.27 13.69
C ARG A 128 3.93 -2.11 14.65
N GLU A 129 4.26 -2.40 15.89
CA GLU A 129 4.51 -1.37 16.91
C GLU A 129 3.32 -0.39 17.04
N GLY A 130 2.10 -0.94 16.97
CA GLY A 130 0.87 -0.16 17.08
C GLY A 130 0.50 0.67 15.86
N ARG A 131 1.18 0.49 14.71
CA ARG A 131 0.95 1.26 13.49
C ARG A 131 0.71 0.37 12.29
N TRP A 132 -0.34 0.66 11.54
CA TRP A 132 -0.58 0.03 10.23
C TRP A 132 0.30 0.67 9.18
N GLY A 133 0.84 -0.14 8.29
CA GLY A 133 1.62 0.33 7.17
C GLY A 133 1.71 -0.73 6.07
N ILE A 134 1.95 -0.27 4.86
CA ILE A 134 2.09 -1.12 3.68
C ILE A 134 3.51 -1.66 3.66
N VAL A 135 3.67 -2.98 3.67
CA VAL A 135 5.00 -3.63 3.63
C VAL A 135 5.35 -4.14 2.24
N LEU A 136 4.34 -4.44 1.41
CA LEU A 136 4.56 -5.00 0.09
C LEU A 136 3.47 -4.53 -0.86
N ARG A 137 3.90 -4.19 -2.09
CA ARG A 137 3.01 -3.93 -3.23
C ARG A 137 3.42 -4.83 -4.38
N SER A 138 2.46 -5.50 -4.99
CA SER A 138 2.67 -6.37 -6.16
C SER A 138 1.88 -5.81 -7.33
N TYR A 139 2.61 -5.45 -8.35
CA TYR A 139 2.06 -4.88 -9.59
C TYR A 139 1.96 -5.93 -10.69
#